data_d64397929d6af248b9e83f4e873b93b3
#
_entry.id   d64397929d6af248b9e83f4e873b93b3
#
_cell.length_a   1.000
_cell.length_b   1.000
_cell.length_c   1.000
_cell.angle_alpha   90.00
_cell.angle_beta   90.00
_cell.angle_gamma   90.00
#
_symmetry.space_group_name_H-M   'P 1'
#
loop_
_entity.id
_entity.type
_entity.pdbx_description
1 polymer ?
#
loop_
_entity_poly.entity_id
_entity_poly.type
_entity_poly.pdbx_seq_one_letter_code
_entity_poly.pdbx_strand_id
1 'polypeptide(L)'
;SIENILTSVIGKDIILVETSDKDNYGIFNVVDIAVINDGSGNPTDNYTISISYQNKGNGSFVLDKHYAFAVFGGGADKASELVFSSSSFATSGGSLLTETINGSSMPYVVFNHNLGKKPSISVEQEGSPGQVALMPVKYINNSTVRVYFTGTTSGKIYAN
;
A
#
# COMPACT_ATOMS: atom_id res chain seq x y z
N SER A 1 -3.09 -14.10 -20.17
CA SER A 1 -2.77 -13.16 -21.26
C SER A 1 -1.73 -12.16 -20.76
N ILE A 2 -1.06 -11.48 -21.65
CA ILE A 2 -0.07 -10.44 -21.35
C ILE A 2 -0.70 -9.31 -20.49
N GLU A 3 -1.96 -8.99 -20.77
CA GLU A 3 -2.76 -8.03 -20.04
C GLU A 3 -2.85 -8.35 -18.53
N ASN A 4 -3.08 -9.60 -18.17
CA ASN A 4 -3.11 -10.02 -16.76
C ASN A 4 -1.75 -9.85 -16.07
N ILE A 5 -0.65 -10.05 -16.80
CA ILE A 5 0.69 -9.84 -16.29
C ILE A 5 0.93 -8.33 -16.08
N LEU A 6 0.57 -7.52 -17.05
CA LEU A 6 0.74 -6.06 -17.00
C LEU A 6 -0.13 -5.44 -15.89
N THR A 7 -1.40 -5.80 -15.78
CA THR A 7 -2.27 -5.29 -14.71
C THR A 7 -1.80 -5.72 -13.31
N SER A 8 -1.07 -6.84 -13.21
CA SER A 8 -0.49 -7.28 -11.93
C SER A 8 0.64 -6.40 -11.40
N VAL A 9 1.18 -5.49 -12.22
CA VAL A 9 2.25 -4.54 -11.80
C VAL A 9 1.72 -3.17 -11.37
N ILE A 10 0.41 -2.92 -11.51
CA ILE A 10 -0.19 -1.69 -10.97
C ILE A 10 0.04 -1.63 -9.45
N GLY A 11 0.48 -0.48 -8.96
CA GLY A 11 0.84 -0.25 -7.57
C GLY A 11 2.23 -0.77 -7.17
N LYS A 12 2.98 -1.40 -8.09
CA LYS A 12 4.34 -1.86 -7.83
C LYS A 12 5.36 -0.81 -8.28
N ASP A 13 6.53 -0.88 -7.67
CA ASP A 13 7.66 -0.07 -8.10
C ASP A 13 8.41 -0.78 -9.22
N ILE A 14 8.80 0.00 -10.21
CA ILE A 14 9.65 -0.43 -11.32
C ILE A 14 10.91 0.42 -11.37
N ILE A 15 12.00 -0.17 -11.80
CA ILE A 15 13.18 0.57 -12.24
C ILE A 15 13.18 0.63 -13.76
N LEU A 16 13.39 1.80 -14.31
CA LEU A 16 13.74 2.01 -15.71
C LEU A 16 15.22 2.35 -15.79
N VAL A 17 15.96 1.66 -16.65
CA VAL A 17 17.38 1.87 -16.89
C VAL A 17 17.61 2.04 -18.37
N GLU A 18 18.30 3.10 -18.78
CA GLU A 18 18.69 3.26 -20.18
C GLU A 18 19.65 2.13 -20.59
N THR A 19 19.36 1.46 -21.70
CA THR A 19 20.16 0.29 -22.11
C THR A 19 21.56 0.66 -22.57
N SER A 20 21.78 1.89 -23.01
CA SER A 20 23.05 2.45 -23.44
C SER A 20 23.83 3.15 -22.31
N ASP A 21 23.18 3.49 -21.20
CA ASP A 21 23.77 4.17 -20.04
C ASP A 21 23.14 3.66 -18.74
N LYS A 22 23.83 2.76 -18.06
CA LYS A 22 23.33 2.14 -16.83
C LYS A 22 23.27 3.11 -15.63
N ASP A 23 23.96 4.25 -15.72
CA ASP A 23 23.92 5.30 -14.70
C ASP A 23 22.68 6.20 -14.87
N ASN A 24 21.99 6.11 -16.02
CA ASN A 24 20.73 6.78 -16.27
C ASN A 24 19.58 5.85 -15.90
N TYR A 25 19.06 5.98 -14.69
CA TYR A 25 17.97 5.16 -14.18
C TYR A 25 17.01 5.96 -13.30
N GLY A 26 15.80 5.46 -13.15
CA GLY A 26 14.81 6.00 -12.21
C GLY A 26 13.89 4.92 -11.66
N ILE A 27 13.42 5.14 -10.45
CA ILE A 27 12.43 4.30 -9.79
C ILE A 27 11.08 4.99 -9.84
N PHE A 28 10.07 4.26 -10.29
CA PHE A 28 8.71 4.75 -10.51
C PHE A 28 7.71 3.78 -9.91
N ASN A 29 6.59 4.30 -9.42
CA ASN A 29 5.42 3.49 -9.10
C ASN A 29 4.51 3.43 -10.33
N VAL A 30 4.02 2.24 -10.67
CA VAL A 30 3.04 2.06 -11.75
C VAL A 30 1.67 2.45 -11.21
N VAL A 31 1.11 3.51 -11.77
CA VAL A 31 -0.19 4.06 -11.35
C VAL A 31 -1.33 3.40 -12.10
N ASP A 32 -1.17 3.24 -13.42
CA ASP A 32 -2.19 2.70 -14.30
C ASP A 32 -1.57 2.07 -15.55
N ILE A 33 -2.29 1.13 -16.16
CA ILE A 33 -1.94 0.52 -17.44
C ILE A 33 -3.21 0.42 -18.30
N ALA A 34 -3.17 1.02 -19.47
CA ALA A 34 -4.27 1.02 -20.42
C ALA A 34 -3.83 0.45 -21.78
N VAL A 35 -4.68 -0.35 -22.39
CA VAL A 35 -4.51 -0.80 -23.79
C VAL A 35 -4.73 0.37 -24.72
N ILE A 36 -3.88 0.50 -25.73
CA ILE A 36 -4.09 1.45 -26.82
C ILE A 36 -4.96 0.77 -27.86
N ASN A 37 -6.09 1.41 -28.18
CA ASN A 37 -6.97 0.94 -29.24
C ASN A 37 -6.55 1.51 -30.60
N ASP A 38 -6.82 0.78 -31.67
CA ASP A 38 -6.67 1.24 -33.03
C ASP A 38 -7.74 2.30 -33.40
N GLY A 39 -7.64 2.88 -34.60
CA GLY A 39 -8.61 3.87 -35.09
C GLY A 39 -10.05 3.35 -35.26
N SER A 40 -10.28 2.05 -35.13
CA SER A 40 -11.58 1.37 -35.16
C SER A 40 -12.09 0.97 -33.76
N GLY A 41 -11.32 1.30 -32.71
CA GLY A 41 -11.65 0.98 -31.32
C GLY A 41 -11.28 -0.43 -30.88
N ASN A 42 -10.54 -1.20 -31.69
CA ASN A 42 -10.08 -2.53 -31.29
C ASN A 42 -8.78 -2.44 -30.48
N PRO A 43 -8.61 -3.29 -29.44
CA PRO A 43 -7.37 -3.32 -28.66
C PRO A 43 -6.17 -3.73 -29.54
N THR A 44 -5.07 -3.02 -29.35
CA THR A 44 -3.77 -3.36 -29.97
C THR A 44 -2.89 -4.10 -28.95
N ASP A 45 -1.70 -4.53 -29.41
CA ASP A 45 -0.66 -5.08 -28.51
C ASP A 45 0.19 -3.99 -27.83
N ASN A 46 -0.23 -2.71 -27.95
CA ASN A 46 0.46 -1.59 -27.34
C ASN A 46 -0.27 -1.13 -26.07
N TYR A 47 0.49 -0.67 -25.09
CA TYR A 47 -0.01 -0.25 -23.80
C TYR A 47 0.56 1.11 -23.41
N THR A 48 -0.27 1.93 -22.77
CA THR A 48 0.18 3.12 -22.04
C THR A 48 0.38 2.73 -20.59
N ILE A 49 1.56 3.03 -20.05
CA ILE A 49 1.89 2.82 -18.62
C ILE A 49 2.03 4.18 -17.97
N SER A 50 1.13 4.50 -17.06
CA SER A 50 1.19 5.71 -16.24
C SER A 50 2.08 5.45 -15.04
N ILE A 51 3.13 6.26 -14.86
CA ILE A 51 4.11 6.08 -13.79
C ILE A 51 4.28 7.35 -12.97
N SER A 52 4.55 7.18 -11.67
CA SER A 52 4.86 8.27 -10.74
C SER A 52 6.30 8.13 -10.25
N TYR A 53 7.11 9.17 -10.41
CA TYR A 53 8.51 9.17 -9.99
C TYR A 53 8.63 9.14 -8.46
N GLN A 54 9.50 8.28 -7.94
CA GLN A 54 9.68 8.06 -6.51
C GLN A 54 10.87 8.84 -5.90
N ASN A 55 11.36 9.87 -6.60
CA ASN A 55 12.55 10.66 -6.18
C ASN A 55 13.82 9.81 -5.93
N LYS A 56 13.94 8.69 -6.65
CA LYS A 56 15.09 7.79 -6.59
C LYS A 56 15.56 7.51 -8.01
N GLY A 57 16.76 7.96 -8.34
CA GLY A 57 17.33 7.75 -9.67
C GLY A 57 18.44 8.73 -9.95
N ASN A 58 19.05 8.58 -11.12
CA ASN A 58 20.09 9.43 -11.66
C ASN A 58 19.87 9.63 -13.16
N GLY A 59 20.23 10.79 -13.67
CA GLY A 59 20.06 11.14 -15.08
C GLY A 59 18.68 11.69 -15.42
N SER A 60 18.35 11.67 -16.71
CA SER A 60 17.07 12.15 -17.25
C SER A 60 16.56 11.25 -18.36
N PHE A 61 15.24 11.06 -18.41
CA PHE A 61 14.59 10.26 -19.44
C PHE A 61 14.38 11.11 -20.68
N VAL A 62 14.84 10.62 -21.82
CA VAL A 62 14.73 11.25 -23.14
C VAL A 62 13.94 10.36 -24.09
N LEU A 63 13.22 10.99 -25.01
CA LEU A 63 12.55 10.30 -26.11
C LEU A 63 13.58 9.61 -27.01
N ASP A 64 13.15 8.58 -27.71
CA ASP A 64 13.94 7.80 -28.68
C ASP A 64 15.12 7.00 -28.08
N LYS A 65 15.09 6.77 -26.78
CA LYS A 65 16.01 5.87 -26.11
C LYS A 65 15.33 4.56 -25.72
N HIS A 66 16.12 3.51 -25.65
CA HIS A 66 15.63 2.21 -25.18
C HIS A 66 15.88 2.07 -23.69
N TYR A 67 14.85 1.66 -22.96
CA TYR A 67 14.91 1.41 -21.52
C TYR A 67 14.56 -0.04 -21.23
N ALA A 68 15.39 -0.68 -20.42
CA ALA A 68 15.02 -1.92 -19.76
C ALA A 68 14.22 -1.58 -18.49
N PHE A 69 13.22 -2.38 -18.17
CA PHE A 69 12.53 -2.26 -16.91
C PHE A 69 12.58 -3.57 -16.12
N ALA A 70 12.64 -3.46 -14.80
CA ALA A 70 12.43 -4.56 -13.90
C ALA A 70 11.39 -4.17 -12.86
N VAL A 71 10.46 -5.08 -12.60
CA VAL A 71 9.52 -4.94 -11.50
C VAL A 71 10.23 -5.36 -10.23
N PHE A 72 10.37 -4.44 -9.29
CA PHE A 72 10.69 -4.85 -7.94
C PHE A 72 9.49 -5.61 -7.41
N GLY A 73 9.74 -6.85 -7.00
CA GLY A 73 8.70 -7.76 -6.52
C GLY A 73 7.70 -7.04 -5.64
N GLY A 74 6.44 -7.31 -5.86
CA GLY A 74 5.33 -6.58 -5.30
C GLY A 74 5.56 -6.19 -3.87
N GLY A 75 5.68 -4.89 -3.68
CA GLY A 75 5.99 -4.26 -2.44
C GLY A 75 6.95 -5.10 -1.61
N ALA A 76 8.24 -4.81 -1.68
CA ALA A 76 9.00 -4.92 -0.46
C ALA A 76 8.05 -4.37 0.59
N ASP A 77 7.70 -5.17 1.56
CA ASP A 77 6.72 -4.93 2.59
C ASP A 77 6.48 -3.42 2.76
N LYS A 78 5.45 -2.89 2.06
CA LYS A 78 4.99 -1.55 2.36
C LYS A 78 4.46 -1.67 3.78
N ALA A 79 5.33 -1.40 4.73
CA ALA A 79 4.93 -1.25 6.10
C ALA A 79 4.11 0.05 6.15
N SER A 80 2.90 -0.03 6.61
CA SER A 80 2.08 1.13 6.93
C SER A 80 2.05 1.28 8.44
N GLU A 81 2.25 2.50 8.92
CA GLU A 81 2.20 2.83 10.35
C GLU A 81 1.04 3.80 10.60
N LEU A 82 0.32 3.58 11.68
CA LEU A 82 -0.62 4.52 12.25
C LEU A 82 -0.23 4.84 13.69
N VAL A 83 0.12 6.08 13.97
CA VAL A 83 0.19 6.59 15.35
C VAL A 83 -1.23 6.88 15.80
N PHE A 84 -1.66 6.31 16.92
CA PHE A 84 -2.99 6.47 17.45
C PHE A 84 -2.97 6.92 18.92
N SER A 85 -4.04 7.60 19.31
CA SER A 85 -4.28 8.05 20.68
C SER A 85 -5.72 7.73 21.10
N SER A 86 -6.09 8.07 22.31
CA SER A 86 -7.48 7.90 22.79
C SER A 86 -8.52 8.58 21.88
N SER A 87 -8.16 9.66 21.17
CA SER A 87 -9.04 10.33 20.19
C SER A 87 -9.14 9.62 18.84
N SER A 88 -8.30 8.63 18.55
CA SER A 88 -8.33 7.84 17.31
C SER A 88 -9.37 6.72 17.33
N PHE A 89 -9.95 6.43 18.49
CA PHE A 89 -10.98 5.40 18.60
C PHE A 89 -12.26 5.85 17.93
N ALA A 90 -12.94 4.92 17.27
CA ALA A 90 -14.19 5.18 16.58
C ALA A 90 -15.29 5.62 17.56
N THR A 91 -16.00 6.70 17.23
CA THR A 91 -17.06 7.25 18.06
C THR A 91 -18.31 7.56 17.23
N SER A 92 -19.46 7.60 17.90
CA SER A 92 -20.71 8.12 17.35
C SER A 92 -21.43 8.92 18.42
N GLY A 93 -21.76 10.17 18.10
CA GLY A 93 -22.40 11.09 19.07
C GLY A 93 -21.58 11.32 20.34
N GLY A 94 -20.24 11.26 20.25
CA GLY A 94 -19.31 11.42 21.40
C GLY A 94 -19.11 10.16 22.24
N SER A 95 -19.82 9.05 21.94
CA SER A 95 -19.65 7.77 22.62
C SER A 95 -18.77 6.84 21.82
N LEU A 96 -17.92 6.04 22.49
CA LEU A 96 -17.08 5.03 21.84
C LEU A 96 -17.97 3.97 21.14
N LEU A 97 -17.62 3.68 19.91
CA LEU A 97 -18.17 2.53 19.19
C LEU A 97 -17.42 1.27 19.63
N THR A 98 -18.19 0.24 19.96
CA THR A 98 -17.65 -1.08 20.34
C THR A 98 -18.24 -2.18 19.47
N GLU A 99 -17.51 -3.26 19.32
CA GLU A 99 -18.01 -4.52 18.77
C GLU A 99 -17.75 -5.66 19.78
N THR A 100 -18.59 -6.68 19.74
CA THR A 100 -18.38 -7.87 20.58
C THR A 100 -17.37 -8.80 19.93
N ILE A 101 -16.22 -8.96 20.57
CA ILE A 101 -15.14 -9.84 20.13
C ILE A 101 -14.92 -10.89 21.24
N ASN A 102 -15.11 -12.16 20.92
CA ASN A 102 -14.98 -13.27 21.89
C ASN A 102 -15.78 -13.05 23.18
N GLY A 103 -16.98 -12.50 23.06
CA GLY A 103 -17.89 -12.24 24.21
C GLY A 103 -17.61 -10.95 24.99
N SER A 104 -16.57 -10.19 24.63
CA SER A 104 -16.24 -8.90 25.27
C SER A 104 -16.55 -7.73 24.33
N SER A 105 -17.14 -6.67 24.88
CA SER A 105 -17.38 -5.41 24.14
C SER A 105 -16.05 -4.63 24.08
N MET A 106 -15.50 -4.47 22.89
CA MET A 106 -14.19 -3.87 22.67
C MET A 106 -14.26 -2.63 21.77
N PRO A 107 -13.72 -1.48 22.20
CA PRO A 107 -13.53 -0.33 21.33
C PRO A 107 -12.45 -0.62 20.28
N TYR A 108 -12.48 0.10 19.16
CA TYR A 108 -11.58 -0.13 18.05
C TYR A 108 -11.07 1.14 17.40
N VAL A 109 -9.89 1.03 16.79
CA VAL A 109 -9.30 2.03 15.89
C VAL A 109 -9.45 1.53 14.46
N VAL A 110 -9.84 2.41 13.54
CA VAL A 110 -9.88 2.12 12.10
C VAL A 110 -8.54 2.50 11.48
N PHE A 111 -7.87 1.54 10.88
CA PHE A 111 -6.60 1.74 10.21
C PHE A 111 -6.70 1.52 8.69
N ASN A 112 -6.54 2.59 7.93
CA ASN A 112 -6.48 2.57 6.47
C ASN A 112 -5.01 2.41 6.04
N HIS A 113 -4.56 1.17 5.88
CA HIS A 113 -3.17 0.86 5.55
C HIS A 113 -2.85 0.95 4.05
N ASN A 114 -3.85 0.89 3.17
CA ASN A 114 -3.74 1.03 1.71
C ASN A 114 -2.73 0.09 1.03
N LEU A 115 -2.50 -1.09 1.60
CA LEU A 115 -1.53 -2.07 1.07
C LEU A 115 -2.10 -2.95 -0.04
N GLY A 116 -3.43 -2.90 -0.30
CA GLY A 116 -4.09 -3.72 -1.30
C GLY A 116 -4.14 -5.23 -0.97
N LYS A 117 -3.71 -5.61 0.23
CA LYS A 117 -3.66 -6.99 0.74
C LYS A 117 -4.12 -7.04 2.19
N LYS A 118 -4.35 -8.22 2.74
CA LYS A 118 -4.54 -8.41 4.19
C LYS A 118 -3.17 -8.53 4.87
N PRO A 119 -2.65 -7.47 5.50
CA PRO A 119 -1.34 -7.49 6.13
C PRO A 119 -1.36 -8.20 7.49
N SER A 120 -0.19 -8.56 7.98
CA SER A 120 0.00 -8.84 9.41
C SER A 120 -0.10 -7.53 10.19
N ILE A 121 -0.85 -7.52 11.29
CA ILE A 121 -1.03 -6.34 12.13
C ILE A 121 -0.35 -6.58 13.48
N SER A 122 0.45 -5.63 13.89
CA SER A 122 1.07 -5.60 15.21
C SER A 122 0.90 -4.23 15.86
N VAL A 123 0.89 -4.18 17.18
CA VAL A 123 0.63 -2.97 17.97
C VAL A 123 1.71 -2.77 19.02
N GLU A 124 2.29 -1.57 19.05
CA GLU A 124 3.15 -1.11 20.13
C GLU A 124 2.36 -0.09 20.96
N GLN A 125 2.12 -0.40 22.23
CA GLN A 125 1.40 0.51 23.14
C GLN A 125 2.35 1.51 23.78
N GLU A 126 1.87 2.73 23.99
CA GLU A 126 2.61 3.73 24.75
C GLU A 126 2.89 3.24 26.18
N GLY A 127 4.09 3.53 26.68
CA GLY A 127 4.56 3.02 27.96
C GLY A 127 5.25 1.66 27.93
N SER A 128 5.23 0.96 26.79
CA SER A 128 5.90 -0.30 26.58
C SER A 128 6.70 -0.31 25.25
N PRO A 129 7.64 0.64 25.06
CA PRO A 129 8.35 0.77 23.79
C PRO A 129 9.14 -0.50 23.47
N GLY A 130 9.07 -0.91 22.20
CA GLY A 130 9.69 -2.13 21.69
C GLY A 130 8.96 -3.43 22.05
N GLN A 131 7.84 -3.37 22.79
CA GLN A 131 6.98 -4.52 23.05
C GLN A 131 5.80 -4.51 22.08
N VAL A 132 5.72 -5.53 21.25
CA VAL A 132 4.65 -5.70 20.28
C VAL A 132 3.59 -6.63 20.86
N ALA A 133 2.34 -6.16 20.88
CA ALA A 133 1.18 -6.95 21.26
C ALA A 133 0.38 -7.38 20.02
N LEU A 134 -0.15 -8.59 20.06
CA LEU A 134 -1.14 -9.08 19.10
C LEU A 134 -2.53 -8.72 19.60
N MET A 135 -3.22 -7.87 18.84
CA MET A 135 -4.59 -7.47 19.16
C MET A 135 -5.59 -8.17 18.22
N PRO A 136 -6.83 -8.38 18.63
CA PRO A 136 -7.87 -8.84 17.72
C PRO A 136 -8.01 -7.88 16.54
N VAL A 137 -8.09 -8.42 15.32
CA VAL A 137 -8.17 -7.66 14.08
C VAL A 137 -9.32 -8.17 13.23
N LYS A 138 -10.09 -7.24 12.65
CA LYS A 138 -11.11 -7.54 11.64
C LYS A 138 -10.76 -6.80 10.33
N TYR A 139 -10.52 -7.54 9.28
CA TYR A 139 -10.29 -6.98 7.96
C TYR A 139 -11.63 -6.55 7.36
N ILE A 140 -11.78 -5.27 7.10
CA ILE A 140 -12.97 -4.71 6.46
C ILE A 140 -12.89 -4.91 4.94
N ASN A 141 -11.69 -4.66 4.40
CA ASN A 141 -11.33 -4.90 3.00
C ASN A 141 -9.79 -5.05 2.87
N ASN A 142 -9.25 -5.03 1.65
CA ASN A 142 -7.82 -5.15 1.38
C ASN A 142 -7.00 -3.88 1.72
N SER A 143 -7.65 -2.82 2.19
CA SER A 143 -6.99 -1.55 2.52
C SER A 143 -7.31 -1.04 3.92
N THR A 144 -8.28 -1.67 4.62
CA THR A 144 -8.79 -1.17 5.89
C THR A 144 -9.00 -2.31 6.89
N VAL A 145 -8.54 -2.10 8.10
CA VAL A 145 -8.74 -3.00 9.24
C VAL A 145 -9.34 -2.26 10.43
N ARG A 146 -10.01 -3.00 11.33
CA ARG A 146 -10.31 -2.56 12.70
C ARG A 146 -9.41 -3.32 13.65
N VAL A 147 -8.75 -2.59 14.53
CA VAL A 147 -7.92 -3.15 15.60
C VAL A 147 -8.63 -2.88 16.92
N TYR A 148 -8.87 -3.93 17.69
CA TYR A 148 -9.70 -3.89 18.90
C TYR A 148 -8.84 -3.90 20.16
N PHE A 149 -9.27 -3.13 21.16
CA PHE A 149 -8.57 -2.94 22.42
C PHE A 149 -9.51 -3.21 23.60
N THR A 150 -8.96 -3.54 24.75
CA THR A 150 -9.74 -3.71 26.00
C THR A 150 -10.19 -2.37 26.60
N GLY A 151 -9.62 -1.27 26.15
CA GLY A 151 -9.92 0.10 26.55
C GLY A 151 -9.21 1.10 25.64
N THR A 152 -9.41 2.40 25.86
CA THR A 152 -8.70 3.43 25.11
C THR A 152 -7.25 3.53 25.57
N THR A 153 -6.34 3.59 24.64
CA THR A 153 -4.89 3.71 24.84
C THR A 153 -4.27 4.51 23.69
N SER A 154 -2.96 4.69 23.71
CA SER A 154 -2.19 5.29 22.62
C SER A 154 -1.02 4.40 22.23
N GLY A 155 -0.46 4.63 21.05
CA GLY A 155 0.65 3.85 20.54
C GLY A 155 0.77 3.89 19.02
N LYS A 156 1.30 2.80 18.46
CA LYS A 156 1.48 2.62 17.03
C LYS A 156 0.91 1.29 16.55
N ILE A 157 0.28 1.30 15.40
CA ILE A 157 -0.17 0.11 14.69
C ILE A 157 0.67 -0.03 13.43
N TYR A 158 1.24 -1.21 13.22
CA TYR A 158 2.04 -1.53 12.04
C TYR A 158 1.31 -2.57 11.20
N ALA A 159 1.31 -2.36 9.90
CA ALA A 159 0.80 -3.29 8.89
C ALA A 159 1.92 -3.69 7.93
N ASN A 160 2.25 -4.99 7.83
CA ASN A 160 3.34 -5.55 7.03
C ASN A 160 2.85 -6.62 6.07
#